data_de4533aa9a7c46f9a4a2bc5b545ea58a
#
_entry.id   de4533aa9a7c46f9a4a2bc5b545ea58a
#
_cell.length_a   1.000
_cell.length_b   1.000
_cell.length_c   1.000
_cell.angle_alpha   90.00
_cell.angle_beta   90.00
_cell.angle_gamma   90.00
#
_symmetry.space_group_name_H-M   'P 1'
#
loop_
_entity.id
_entity.type
_entity.pdbx_description
1 polymer ?
#
loop_
_entity_poly.entity_id
_entity_poly.type
_entity_poly.pdbx_seq_one_letter_code
_entity_poly.pdbx_strand_id
1 'polypeptide(L)'
;MLKQKLDTLQQKQSTGQKRDYSLTFWRPTVGKQQIRIVPSAFNPKNPFTELKFYYGITNKVMISPLNFGEKDPIALFAGKLREEYNKENYVLAKKLDPKTRIFVAVIVRGEEDKGVRLWQFGKLIYEELLS
;
A
#
# COMPACT_ATOMS: atom_id res chain seq x y z
N MET A 1 -22.85 28.63 -1.14
CA MET A 1 -22.02 27.79 -0.22
C MET A 1 -21.42 26.57 -0.90
N LEU A 2 -22.18 25.78 -1.62
CA LEU A 2 -21.66 24.59 -2.33
C LEU A 2 -20.71 24.95 -3.49
N LYS A 3 -20.97 26.03 -4.21
CA LYS A 3 -20.07 26.51 -5.27
C LYS A 3 -18.68 26.91 -4.76
N GLN A 4 -18.59 27.53 -3.60
CA GLN A 4 -17.30 27.95 -3.01
C GLN A 4 -16.44 26.73 -2.59
N LYS A 5 -17.06 25.66 -2.07
CA LYS A 5 -16.35 24.42 -1.73
C LYS A 5 -15.88 23.68 -2.97
N LEU A 6 -16.69 23.69 -4.03
CA LEU A 6 -16.34 23.07 -5.31
C LEU A 6 -15.17 23.79 -5.96
N ASP A 7 -15.21 25.13 -5.99
CA ASP A 7 -14.15 25.97 -6.54
C ASP A 7 -12.84 25.78 -5.75
N THR A 8 -12.91 25.68 -4.43
CA THR A 8 -11.75 25.43 -3.58
C THR A 8 -11.14 24.05 -3.85
N LEU A 9 -11.98 23.03 -4.05
CA LEU A 9 -11.53 21.69 -4.40
C LEU A 9 -10.91 21.63 -5.81
N GLN A 10 -11.52 22.33 -6.77
CA GLN A 10 -10.99 22.44 -8.13
C GLN A 10 -9.68 23.22 -8.17
N GLN A 11 -9.55 24.29 -7.41
CA GLN A 11 -8.30 25.03 -7.28
C GLN A 11 -7.20 24.17 -6.66
N LYS A 12 -7.52 23.35 -5.66
CA LYS A 12 -6.55 22.40 -5.09
C LYS A 12 -6.11 21.33 -6.08
N GLN A 13 -6.99 20.95 -7.01
CA GLN A 13 -6.64 20.01 -8.07
C GLN A 13 -5.87 20.65 -9.21
N SER A 14 -6.13 21.93 -9.51
CA SER A 14 -5.53 22.64 -10.64
C SER A 14 -4.18 23.27 -10.33
N THR A 15 -3.82 23.47 -9.08
CA THR A 15 -2.53 24.04 -8.68
C THR A 15 -1.34 23.12 -8.89
N GLY A 16 -1.57 21.91 -9.45
CA GLY A 16 -0.51 21.08 -10.04
C GLY A 16 0.74 20.85 -9.19
N GLN A 17 0.65 21.05 -7.88
CA GLN A 17 1.74 20.68 -6.99
C GLN A 17 1.80 19.17 -6.96
N LYS A 18 2.72 18.61 -7.73
CA LYS A 18 3.13 17.22 -7.56
C LYS A 18 3.56 17.07 -6.11
N ARG A 19 2.78 16.33 -5.32
CA ARG A 19 3.17 15.98 -3.96
C ARG A 19 4.53 15.29 -4.03
N ASP A 20 5.50 15.83 -3.33
CA ASP A 20 6.78 15.17 -3.19
C ASP A 20 6.62 14.00 -2.22
N TYR A 21 6.42 12.80 -2.78
CA TYR A 21 6.26 11.58 -2.00
C TYR A 21 7.57 11.14 -1.33
N SER A 22 8.72 11.74 -1.67
CA SER A 22 9.99 11.41 -1.02
C SER A 22 10.03 11.79 0.46
N LEU A 23 9.21 12.75 0.87
CA LEU A 23 9.06 13.12 2.28
C LEU A 23 8.14 12.16 3.05
N THR A 24 7.28 11.41 2.36
CA THR A 24 6.35 10.45 2.95
C THR A 24 6.87 9.03 2.87
N PHE A 25 7.38 8.65 1.70
CA PHE A 25 7.86 7.29 1.43
C PHE A 25 9.37 7.28 1.22
N TRP A 26 10.02 6.33 1.89
CA TRP A 26 11.43 6.07 1.70
C TRP A 26 11.62 4.88 0.75
N ARG A 27 12.56 5.03 -0.18
CA ARG A 27 12.97 3.95 -1.08
C ARG A 27 14.46 3.70 -0.88
N PRO A 28 14.84 2.45 -0.51
CA PRO A 28 16.25 2.12 -0.37
C PRO A 28 16.99 2.28 -1.70
N THR A 29 18.19 2.80 -1.63
CA THR A 29 19.11 2.85 -2.77
C THR A 29 20.08 1.68 -2.70
N VAL A 30 20.87 1.50 -3.76
CA VAL A 30 21.91 0.46 -3.80
C VAL A 30 22.97 0.76 -2.74
N GLY A 31 23.36 -0.27 -1.99
CA GLY A 31 24.41 -0.17 -0.97
C GLY A 31 23.88 -0.37 0.44
N LYS A 32 24.77 -0.17 1.40
CA LYS A 32 24.47 -0.37 2.82
C LYS A 32 23.78 0.86 3.40
N GLN A 33 22.66 0.67 4.06
CA GLN A 33 21.89 1.72 4.69
C GLN A 33 21.49 1.31 6.09
N GLN A 34 21.41 2.27 6.99
CA GLN A 34 20.96 2.04 8.36
C GLN A 34 19.65 2.80 8.60
N ILE A 35 18.68 2.09 9.14
CA ILE A 35 17.37 2.64 9.49
C ILE A 35 17.01 2.27 10.92
N ARG A 36 16.17 3.10 11.53
CA ARG A 36 15.54 2.80 12.80
C ARG A 36 14.06 2.58 12.55
N ILE A 37 13.56 1.42 12.98
CA ILE A 37 12.12 1.13 12.93
C ILE A 37 11.45 1.85 14.09
N VAL A 38 10.39 2.60 13.74
CA VAL A 38 9.61 3.37 14.72
C VAL A 38 8.42 2.52 15.17
N PRO A 39 8.20 2.34 16.48
CA PRO A 39 7.04 1.59 16.97
C PRO A 39 5.72 2.22 16.53
N SER A 40 4.72 1.38 16.24
CA SER A 40 3.38 1.84 15.91
C SER A 40 2.62 2.26 17.16
N ALA A 41 2.00 3.45 17.13
CA ALA A 41 1.13 3.90 18.21
C ALA A 41 -0.14 3.04 18.34
N PHE A 42 -0.59 2.45 17.22
CA PHE A 42 -1.80 1.63 17.18
C PHE A 42 -1.56 0.19 17.59
N ASN A 43 -0.34 -0.32 17.41
CA ASN A 43 0.03 -1.67 17.80
C ASN A 43 1.49 -1.68 18.30
N PRO A 44 1.72 -1.46 19.60
CA PRO A 44 3.08 -1.39 20.15
C PRO A 44 3.89 -2.69 20.01
N LYS A 45 3.21 -3.82 19.84
CA LYS A 45 3.86 -5.14 19.71
C LYS A 45 4.33 -5.45 18.29
N ASN A 46 3.75 -4.77 17.29
CA ASN A 46 4.09 -5.01 15.89
C ASN A 46 4.15 -3.70 15.12
N PRO A 47 5.34 -3.23 14.72
CA PRO A 47 5.49 -2.00 13.94
C PRO A 47 5.07 -2.14 12.48
N PHE A 48 4.87 -3.37 11.99
CA PHE A 48 4.54 -3.64 10.60
C PHE A 48 3.04 -3.62 10.38
N THR A 49 2.60 -2.99 9.29
CA THR A 49 1.20 -2.98 8.87
C THR A 49 1.09 -3.70 7.53
N GLU A 50 0.26 -4.74 7.47
CA GLU A 50 -0.01 -5.49 6.26
C GLU A 50 -1.29 -4.99 5.62
N LEU A 51 -1.22 -4.61 4.34
CA LEU A 51 -2.38 -4.18 3.57
C LEU A 51 -2.43 -4.91 2.24
N LYS A 52 -3.65 -5.22 1.79
CA LYS A 52 -3.91 -5.89 0.52
C LYS A 52 -4.35 -4.88 -0.53
N PHE A 53 -3.71 -4.94 -1.70
CA PHE A 53 -3.99 -4.06 -2.82
C PHE A 53 -4.20 -4.84 -4.11
N TYR A 54 -5.04 -4.29 -4.98
CA TYR A 54 -5.21 -4.79 -6.34
C TYR A 54 -4.40 -3.95 -7.32
N TYR A 55 -3.65 -4.63 -8.16
CA TYR A 55 -2.83 -4.01 -9.21
C TYR A 55 -3.28 -4.54 -10.58
N GLY A 56 -3.33 -3.65 -11.58
CA GLY A 56 -3.59 -4.04 -12.96
C GLY A 56 -5.04 -4.36 -13.32
N ILE A 57 -5.99 -4.21 -12.40
CA ILE A 57 -7.43 -4.38 -12.66
C ILE A 57 -7.99 -3.12 -13.30
N THR A 58 -7.57 -1.97 -12.80
CA THR A 58 -7.86 -0.67 -13.36
C THR A 58 -6.55 0.11 -13.56
N ASN A 59 -6.64 1.32 -14.07
CA ASN A 59 -5.47 2.20 -14.22
C ASN A 59 -4.89 2.67 -12.89
N LYS A 60 -5.59 2.44 -11.78
CA LYS A 60 -5.18 2.85 -10.44
C LYS A 60 -5.04 1.65 -9.54
N VAL A 61 -4.11 1.73 -8.58
CA VAL A 61 -4.01 0.78 -7.50
C VAL A 61 -5.23 0.95 -6.58
N MET A 62 -5.89 -0.17 -6.25
CA MET A 62 -7.06 -0.16 -5.38
C MET A 62 -6.77 -0.90 -4.09
N ILE A 63 -7.21 -0.33 -2.96
CA ILE A 63 -7.13 -1.02 -1.67
C ILE A 63 -8.30 -2.01 -1.53
N SER A 64 -8.02 -3.22 -1.02
CA SER A 64 -9.05 -4.22 -0.81
C SER A 64 -9.90 -3.89 0.43
N PRO A 65 -11.25 -3.98 0.34
CA PRO A 65 -12.12 -3.86 1.51
C PRO A 65 -11.87 -4.90 2.59
N LEU A 66 -11.23 -6.02 2.27
CA LEU A 66 -10.83 -7.04 3.25
C LEU A 66 -9.93 -6.49 4.35
N ASN A 67 -9.15 -5.44 4.08
CA ASN A 67 -8.31 -4.78 5.07
C ASN A 67 -9.13 -4.17 6.22
N PHE A 68 -10.40 -3.88 5.97
CA PHE A 68 -11.32 -3.25 6.92
C PHE A 68 -12.39 -4.21 7.43
N GLY A 69 -12.22 -5.51 7.19
CA GLY A 69 -13.21 -6.53 7.56
C GLY A 69 -14.50 -6.50 6.75
N GLU A 70 -14.50 -5.81 5.61
CA GLU A 70 -15.66 -5.70 4.72
C GLU A 70 -15.60 -6.73 3.59
N LYS A 71 -16.76 -7.04 3.02
CA LYS A 71 -16.84 -7.96 1.87
C LYS A 71 -16.19 -7.33 0.64
N ASP A 72 -15.38 -8.12 -0.06
CA ASP A 72 -14.69 -7.70 -1.27
C ASP A 72 -15.35 -8.37 -2.48
N PRO A 73 -16.02 -7.60 -3.37
CA PRO A 73 -16.69 -8.17 -4.55
C PRO A 73 -15.71 -8.87 -5.50
N ILE A 74 -14.48 -8.37 -5.62
CA ILE A 74 -13.46 -8.96 -6.50
C ILE A 74 -13.02 -10.31 -5.95
N ALA A 75 -12.82 -10.43 -4.63
CA ALA A 75 -12.47 -11.68 -3.99
C ALA A 75 -13.59 -12.72 -4.11
N LEU A 76 -14.85 -12.30 -3.97
CA LEU A 76 -16.02 -13.17 -4.15
C LEU A 76 -16.11 -13.68 -5.59
N PHE A 77 -15.88 -12.81 -6.57
CA PHE A 77 -15.89 -13.19 -7.99
C PHE A 77 -14.75 -14.17 -8.31
N ALA A 78 -13.56 -13.92 -7.82
CA ALA A 78 -12.42 -14.83 -8.00
C ALA A 78 -12.68 -16.20 -7.37
N GLY A 79 -13.33 -16.24 -6.20
CA GLY A 79 -13.75 -17.49 -5.56
C GLY A 79 -14.71 -18.29 -6.43
N LYS A 80 -15.68 -17.62 -7.03
CA LYS A 80 -16.64 -18.28 -7.95
C LYS A 80 -15.95 -18.83 -9.20
N LEU A 81 -14.99 -18.11 -9.77
CA LEU A 81 -14.23 -18.58 -10.91
C LEU A 81 -13.44 -19.85 -10.58
N ARG A 82 -12.91 -19.98 -9.38
CA ARG A 82 -12.16 -21.15 -8.93
C ARG A 82 -13.04 -22.37 -8.72
N GLU A 83 -14.32 -22.19 -8.38
CA GLU A 83 -15.28 -23.26 -8.18
C GLU A 83 -15.60 -24.03 -9.48
N GLU A 84 -15.44 -23.41 -10.63
CA GLU A 84 -15.79 -23.99 -11.94
C GLU A 84 -14.74 -24.95 -12.51
N TYR A 85 -13.63 -25.21 -11.84
CA TYR A 85 -12.56 -26.14 -12.24
C TYR A 85 -12.08 -25.99 -13.69
N ASN A 86 -12.15 -24.79 -14.22
CA ASN A 86 -11.73 -24.47 -15.58
C ASN A 86 -10.37 -23.78 -15.54
N LYS A 87 -9.42 -24.25 -16.35
CA LYS A 87 -8.06 -23.71 -16.40
C LYS A 87 -8.03 -22.21 -16.72
N GLU A 88 -8.85 -21.78 -17.67
CA GLU A 88 -8.94 -20.36 -18.05
C GLU A 88 -9.49 -19.51 -16.89
N ASN A 89 -10.52 -20.00 -16.21
CA ASN A 89 -11.10 -19.33 -15.05
C ASN A 89 -10.13 -19.28 -13.88
N TYR A 90 -9.33 -20.32 -13.69
CA TYR A 90 -8.29 -20.34 -12.65
C TYR A 90 -7.21 -19.29 -12.91
N VAL A 91 -6.75 -19.16 -14.16
CA VAL A 91 -5.75 -18.14 -14.55
C VAL A 91 -6.31 -16.74 -14.34
N LEU A 92 -7.58 -16.51 -14.72
CA LEU A 92 -8.24 -15.23 -14.50
C LEU A 92 -8.38 -14.91 -13.02
N ALA A 93 -8.80 -15.88 -12.21
CA ALA A 93 -8.92 -15.71 -10.76
C ALA A 93 -7.59 -15.33 -10.12
N LYS A 94 -6.50 -15.94 -10.56
CA LYS A 94 -5.15 -15.63 -10.09
C LYS A 94 -4.74 -14.18 -10.39
N LYS A 95 -5.16 -13.64 -11.54
CA LYS A 95 -4.93 -12.23 -11.88
C LYS A 95 -5.72 -11.27 -11.01
N LEU A 96 -6.82 -11.73 -10.42
CA LEU A 96 -7.68 -10.93 -9.56
C LEU A 96 -7.27 -11.02 -8.08
N ASP A 97 -6.24 -11.79 -7.72
CA ASP A 97 -5.77 -11.88 -6.35
C ASP A 97 -5.09 -10.57 -5.91
N PRO A 98 -5.41 -10.09 -4.70
CA PRO A 98 -4.73 -8.93 -4.14
C PRO A 98 -3.29 -9.27 -3.77
N LYS A 99 -2.43 -8.28 -3.82
CA LYS A 99 -1.05 -8.40 -3.33
C LYS A 99 -0.93 -7.76 -1.96
N THR A 100 -0.30 -8.48 -1.04
CA THR A 100 0.00 -7.95 0.28
C THR A 100 1.26 -7.09 0.23
N ARG A 101 1.15 -5.86 0.73
CA ARG A 101 2.28 -4.96 0.91
C ARG A 101 2.42 -4.63 2.37
N ILE A 102 3.64 -4.52 2.83
CA ILE A 102 3.96 -4.26 4.23
C ILE A 102 4.50 -2.85 4.35
N PHE A 103 4.03 -2.13 5.35
CA PHE A 103 4.43 -0.76 5.65
C PHE A 103 5.04 -0.69 7.04
N VAL A 104 6.13 0.04 7.17
CA VAL A 104 6.76 0.31 8.46
C VAL A 104 7.26 1.74 8.47
N ALA A 105 7.11 2.41 9.61
CA ALA A 105 7.66 3.74 9.82
C ALA A 105 9.14 3.63 10.16
N VAL A 106 9.98 4.41 9.49
CA VAL A 106 11.45 4.38 9.66
C VAL A 106 12.03 5.79 9.74
N ILE A 107 13.14 5.89 10.46
CA ILE A 107 14.03 7.05 10.43
C ILE A 107 15.34 6.59 9.80
N VAL A 108 15.76 7.27 8.74
CA VAL A 108 16.96 6.91 7.98
C VAL A 108 18.17 7.64 8.56
N ARG A 109 19.22 6.90 8.86
CA ARG A 109 20.46 7.47 9.38
C ARG A 109 21.13 8.36 8.32
N GLY A 110 21.46 9.58 8.71
CA GLY A 110 21.98 10.61 7.81
C GLY A 110 20.90 11.49 7.21
N GLU A 111 19.63 11.12 7.37
CA GLU A 111 18.48 11.87 6.86
C GLU A 111 17.43 12.12 7.94
N GLU A 112 17.88 12.23 9.18
CA GLU A 112 17.00 12.44 10.35
C GLU A 112 16.20 13.76 10.27
N ASP A 113 16.72 14.74 9.54
CA ASP A 113 16.05 16.01 9.25
C ASP A 113 14.75 15.82 8.45
N LYS A 114 14.66 14.76 7.67
CA LYS A 114 13.45 14.42 6.92
C LYS A 114 12.38 13.73 7.77
N GLY A 115 12.68 13.40 9.02
CA GLY A 115 11.77 12.81 9.97
C GLY A 115 11.38 11.37 9.66
N VAL A 116 10.21 10.97 10.16
CA VAL A 116 9.67 9.62 9.98
C VAL A 116 9.10 9.48 8.58
N ARG A 117 9.52 8.44 7.89
CA ARG A 117 9.01 8.09 6.54
C ARG A 117 8.48 6.66 6.55
N LEU A 118 7.62 6.34 5.59
CA LEU A 118 7.08 4.99 5.42
C LEU A 118 7.92 4.21 4.42
N TRP A 119 8.33 3.02 4.80
CA TRP A 119 8.97 2.07 3.92
C TRP A 119 7.96 1.00 3.55
N GLN A 120 7.70 0.87 2.24
CA GLN A 120 6.79 -0.13 1.69
C GLN A 120 7.60 -1.23 1.01
N PHE A 121 7.28 -2.49 1.32
CA PHE A 121 7.96 -3.63 0.71
C PHE A 121 7.03 -4.83 0.58
N GLY A 122 7.49 -5.85 -0.15
CA GLY A 122 6.75 -7.06 -0.37
C GLY A 122 7.08 -8.16 0.64
N LYS A 123 6.46 -9.31 0.43
CA LYS A 123 6.55 -10.46 1.31
C LYS A 123 7.97 -11.01 1.50
N LEU A 124 8.77 -11.01 0.45
CA LEU A 124 10.13 -11.57 0.50
C LEU A 124 11.03 -10.82 1.48
N ILE A 125 10.99 -9.49 1.42
CA ILE A 125 11.75 -8.64 2.35
C ILE A 125 11.22 -8.81 3.77
N TYR A 126 9.89 -8.91 3.92
CA TYR A 126 9.25 -9.11 5.22
C TYR A 126 9.71 -10.41 5.88
N GLU A 127 9.76 -11.50 5.13
CA GLU A 127 10.23 -12.78 5.63
C GLU A 127 11.69 -12.72 6.08
N GLU A 128 12.55 -12.03 5.33
CA GLU A 128 13.95 -11.84 5.71
C GLU A 128 14.11 -11.00 6.98
N LEU A 129 13.29 -9.98 7.16
CA LEU A 129 13.33 -9.15 8.37
C LEU A 129 12.86 -9.89 9.62
N LEU A 130 11.98 -10.86 9.46
CA LEU A 130 11.43 -11.64 10.57
C LEU A 130 12.29 -12.86 10.93
N SER A 131 13.19 -13.28 10.05
CA SER A 131 14.06 -14.45 10.28
C SER A 131 15.22 -14.19 11.24
#